data_2a605999249729b77025fa6181ff8dfc
#
_entry.id   2a605999249729b77025fa6181ff8dfc
#
_cell.length_a   1.000
_cell.length_b   1.000
_cell.length_c   1.000
_cell.angle_alpha   90.00
_cell.angle_beta   90.00
_cell.angle_gamma   90.00
#
_symmetry.space_group_name_H-M   'P 1'
#
loop_
_entity.id
_entity.type
_entity.pdbx_description
1 polymer ?
#
loop_
_entity_poly.entity_id
_entity_poly.type
_entity_poly.pdbx_seq_one_letter_code
_entity_poly.pdbx_strand_id
1 'polypeptide(L)'
;NCPEDYFTLIMRRMMMRISERLARNSGSLALITGESLGQVASQTLPALVTTDSVTNMPVLRPLIGMDKEEIIKISRDIDAFETSILPYEDCCTVFTPKHPKTRPTLSACEEAEKSLAVDELIEKAVNGTEFSVIE
;
A
#
# COMPACT_ATOMS: atom_id res chain seq x y z
N ASN A 1 -15.09 9.08 -6.72
CA ASN A 1 -16.34 8.75 -6.00
C ASN A 1 -16.14 8.51 -4.49
N CYS A 2 -14.94 8.67 -3.93
CA CYS A 2 -14.70 8.59 -2.49
C CYS A 2 -14.28 9.96 -1.94
N PRO A 3 -14.44 10.21 -0.62
CA PRO A 3 -13.98 11.44 0.02
C PRO A 3 -12.46 11.63 -0.16
N GLU A 4 -12.03 12.84 -0.52
CA GLU A 4 -10.62 13.14 -0.84
C GLU A 4 -9.67 12.79 0.32
N ASP A 5 -10.06 13.06 1.54
CA ASP A 5 -9.26 12.81 2.75
C ASP A 5 -9.05 11.30 3.06
N TYR A 6 -9.86 10.41 2.48
CA TYR A 6 -9.71 8.95 2.56
C TYR A 6 -9.02 8.33 1.34
N PHE A 7 -8.73 9.11 0.30
CA PHE A 7 -8.26 8.57 -0.98
C PHE A 7 -7.05 7.64 -0.83
N THR A 8 -6.00 8.09 -0.15
CA THR A 8 -4.78 7.28 0.05
C THR A 8 -5.05 5.98 0.81
N LEU A 9 -5.93 6.03 1.82
CA LEU A 9 -6.30 4.84 2.60
C LEU A 9 -7.06 3.83 1.74
N ILE A 10 -8.04 4.29 0.97
CA ILE A 10 -8.84 3.43 0.08
C ILE A 10 -7.95 2.84 -1.01
N MET A 11 -7.08 3.65 -1.63
CA MET A 11 -6.10 3.16 -2.59
C MET A 11 -5.24 2.02 -2.00
N ARG A 12 -4.71 2.19 -0.79
CA ARG A 12 -3.91 1.16 -0.11
C ARG A 12 -4.72 -0.09 0.20
N ARG A 13 -5.96 0.04 0.64
CA ARG A 13 -6.88 -1.09 0.85
C ARG A 13 -7.13 -1.86 -0.46
N MET A 14 -7.30 -1.16 -1.59
CA MET A 14 -7.39 -1.79 -2.91
C MET A 14 -6.10 -2.53 -3.28
N MET A 15 -4.93 -1.90 -3.07
CA MET A 15 -3.63 -2.55 -3.29
C MET A 15 -3.48 -3.84 -2.48
N MET A 16 -3.86 -3.84 -1.20
CA MET A 16 -3.80 -5.04 -0.35
C MET A 16 -4.70 -6.17 -0.87
N ARG A 17 -5.93 -5.86 -1.29
CA ARG A 17 -6.85 -6.86 -1.87
C ARG A 17 -6.31 -7.44 -3.18
N ILE A 18 -5.79 -6.58 -4.08
CA ILE A 18 -5.18 -7.02 -5.34
C ILE A 18 -3.96 -7.88 -5.07
N SER A 19 -3.08 -7.44 -4.16
CA SER A 19 -1.88 -8.19 -3.79
C SER A 19 -2.21 -9.56 -3.20
N GLU A 20 -3.22 -9.67 -2.33
CA GLU A 20 -3.67 -10.96 -1.81
C GLU A 20 -4.16 -11.89 -2.93
N ARG A 21 -4.95 -11.38 -3.90
CA ARG A 21 -5.40 -12.19 -5.04
C ARG A 21 -4.23 -12.70 -5.88
N LEU A 22 -3.28 -11.83 -6.21
CA LEU A 22 -2.08 -12.21 -6.97
C LEU A 22 -1.20 -13.20 -6.19
N ALA A 23 -1.00 -12.96 -4.89
CA ALA A 23 -0.25 -13.85 -4.01
C ALA A 23 -0.86 -15.25 -3.94
N ARG A 24 -2.18 -15.35 -3.78
CA ARG A 24 -2.89 -16.64 -3.78
C ARG A 24 -2.76 -17.36 -5.12
N ASN A 25 -2.88 -16.63 -6.23
CA ASN A 25 -2.73 -17.20 -7.58
C ASN A 25 -1.31 -17.75 -7.83
N SER A 26 -0.29 -17.14 -7.20
CA SER A 26 1.10 -17.58 -7.27
C SER A 26 1.51 -18.59 -6.20
N GLY A 27 0.60 -18.98 -5.31
CA GLY A 27 0.89 -19.89 -4.19
C GLY A 27 1.71 -19.27 -3.06
N SER A 28 1.79 -17.94 -2.99
CA SER A 28 2.48 -17.23 -1.91
C SER A 28 1.69 -17.31 -0.61
N LEU A 29 2.38 -17.32 0.54
CA LEU A 29 1.78 -17.50 1.86
C LEU A 29 1.70 -16.20 2.68
N ALA A 30 2.35 -15.13 2.25
CA ALA A 30 2.38 -13.84 2.93
C ALA A 30 2.55 -12.70 1.93
N LEU A 31 2.21 -11.48 2.38
CA LEU A 31 2.55 -10.23 1.71
C LEU A 31 3.74 -9.59 2.42
N ILE A 32 4.58 -8.87 1.67
CA ILE A 32 5.68 -8.08 2.23
C ILE A 32 5.50 -6.64 1.77
N THR A 33 5.58 -5.69 2.70
CA THR A 33 5.48 -4.26 2.41
C THR A 33 6.67 -3.49 2.96
N GLY A 34 7.03 -2.39 2.30
CA GLY A 34 8.11 -1.48 2.73
C GLY A 34 7.64 -0.37 3.67
N GLU A 35 6.57 -0.57 4.43
CA GLU A 35 6.03 0.42 5.35
C GLU A 35 6.93 0.64 6.57
N SER A 36 7.08 1.91 6.96
CA SER A 36 7.71 2.32 8.21
C SER A 36 6.80 3.30 8.95
N LEU A 37 6.66 3.14 10.28
CA LEU A 37 5.77 3.97 11.09
C LEU A 37 6.21 5.44 11.10
N GLY A 38 5.25 6.33 10.89
CA GLY A 38 5.47 7.77 11.02
C GLY A 38 6.18 8.46 9.85
N GLN A 39 6.57 7.73 8.81
CA GLN A 39 7.24 8.33 7.64
C GLN A 39 6.27 9.18 6.79
N VAL A 40 5.03 8.73 6.64
CA VAL A 40 3.97 9.46 5.94
C VAL A 40 2.64 9.33 6.68
N ALA A 41 1.69 10.20 6.37
CA ALA A 41 0.38 10.27 7.03
C ALA A 41 -0.42 8.96 6.96
N SER A 42 -0.23 8.15 5.93
CA SER A 42 -0.88 6.85 5.75
C SER A 42 -0.19 5.68 6.46
N GLN A 43 0.95 5.91 7.11
CA GLN A 43 1.74 4.89 7.83
C GLN A 43 1.67 5.10 9.35
N THR A 44 0.49 5.39 9.85
CA THR A 44 0.18 5.41 11.29
C THR A 44 -0.42 4.06 11.70
N LEU A 45 -0.32 3.68 12.98
CA LEU A 45 -0.93 2.42 13.46
C LEU A 45 -2.43 2.34 13.14
N PRO A 46 -3.27 3.39 13.36
CA PRO A 46 -4.67 3.34 12.96
C PRO A 46 -4.86 3.12 11.45
N ALA A 47 -4.01 3.74 10.60
CA ALA A 47 -4.07 3.53 9.16
C ALA A 47 -3.71 2.09 8.77
N LEU A 48 -2.66 1.50 9.38
CA LEU A 48 -2.28 0.11 9.14
C LEU A 48 -3.39 -0.86 9.55
N VAL A 49 -4.05 -0.65 10.68
CA VAL A 49 -5.21 -1.46 11.10
C VAL A 49 -6.30 -1.46 10.03
N THR A 50 -6.60 -0.30 9.44
CA THR A 50 -7.63 -0.21 8.40
C THR A 50 -7.19 -0.85 7.08
N THR A 51 -5.91 -0.77 6.73
CA THR A 51 -5.40 -1.42 5.50
C THR A 51 -5.26 -2.93 5.66
N ASP A 52 -4.88 -3.43 6.84
CA ASP A 52 -4.75 -4.86 7.10
C ASP A 52 -6.11 -5.57 7.18
N SER A 53 -7.15 -4.86 7.58
CA SER A 53 -8.49 -5.44 7.75
C SER A 53 -9.10 -6.02 6.46
N VAL A 54 -8.53 -5.74 5.30
CA VAL A 54 -9.01 -6.23 3.99
C VAL A 54 -8.25 -7.43 3.46
N THR A 55 -7.26 -7.92 4.18
CA THR A 55 -6.49 -9.13 3.84
C THR A 55 -6.54 -10.15 4.96
N ASN A 56 -6.58 -11.42 4.59
CA ASN A 56 -6.48 -12.55 5.52
C ASN A 56 -5.09 -13.22 5.47
N MET A 57 -4.16 -12.65 4.71
CA MET A 57 -2.79 -13.13 4.65
C MET A 57 -1.91 -12.41 5.68
N PRO A 58 -0.89 -13.08 6.25
CA PRO A 58 0.14 -12.39 7.02
C PRO A 58 0.80 -11.28 6.21
N VAL A 59 0.95 -10.09 6.82
CA VAL A 59 1.64 -8.96 6.21
C VAL A 59 2.95 -8.71 6.97
N LEU A 60 4.06 -9.00 6.32
CA LEU A 60 5.40 -8.83 6.89
C LEU A 60 5.91 -7.43 6.56
N ARG A 61 6.44 -6.73 7.57
CA ARG A 61 6.93 -5.35 7.47
C ARG A 61 8.35 -5.26 8.03
N PRO A 62 9.37 -5.67 7.26
CA PRO A 62 10.74 -5.70 7.76
C PRO A 62 11.28 -4.33 8.17
N LEU A 63 10.72 -3.23 7.66
CA LEU A 63 11.16 -1.86 7.92
C LEU A 63 10.32 -1.11 8.95
N ILE A 64 9.33 -1.74 9.57
CA ILE A 64 8.25 -1.08 10.32
C ILE A 64 8.73 -0.17 11.45
N GLY A 65 9.81 -0.52 12.12
CA GLY A 65 10.39 0.23 13.23
C GLY A 65 11.65 1.01 12.89
N MET A 66 12.06 1.04 11.63
CA MET A 66 13.29 1.70 11.19
C MET A 66 13.04 3.15 10.86
N ASP A 67 14.01 4.01 11.15
CA ASP A 67 13.98 5.39 10.69
C ASP A 67 14.45 5.52 9.23
N LYS A 68 14.33 6.73 8.67
CA LYS A 68 14.67 6.97 7.27
C LYS A 68 16.16 6.74 6.97
N GLU A 69 17.03 7.04 7.90
CA GLU A 69 18.50 6.91 7.71
C GLU A 69 18.90 5.43 7.71
N GLU A 70 18.32 4.63 8.59
CA GLU A 70 18.51 3.17 8.62
C GLU A 70 18.06 2.52 7.31
N ILE A 71 16.89 2.92 6.80
CA ILE A 71 16.35 2.41 5.53
C ILE A 71 17.24 2.81 4.35
N ILE A 72 17.73 4.07 4.31
CA ILE A 72 18.66 4.54 3.28
C ILE A 72 19.96 3.74 3.32
N LYS A 73 20.50 3.48 4.52
CA LYS A 73 21.71 2.67 4.67
C LYS A 73 21.52 1.27 4.06
N ILE A 74 20.44 0.58 4.42
CA ILE A 74 20.11 -0.74 3.85
C ILE A 74 19.99 -0.65 2.33
N SER A 75 19.29 0.36 1.81
CA SER A 75 19.12 0.56 0.36
C SER A 75 20.46 0.72 -0.37
N ARG A 76 21.45 1.36 0.26
CA ARG A 76 22.80 1.46 -0.28
C ARG A 76 23.57 0.13 -0.19
N ASP A 77 23.44 -0.55 0.92
CA ASP A 77 24.12 -1.85 1.15
C ASP A 77 23.66 -2.93 0.15
N ILE A 78 22.46 -2.81 -0.41
CA ILE A 78 21.90 -3.72 -1.43
C ILE A 78 21.91 -3.12 -2.85
N ASP A 79 22.64 -2.04 -3.10
CA ASP A 79 22.76 -1.34 -4.38
C ASP A 79 21.42 -0.87 -5.02
N ALA A 80 20.38 -0.66 -4.19
CA ALA A 80 19.06 -0.22 -4.66
C ALA A 80 18.88 1.30 -4.58
N PHE A 81 19.72 2.02 -3.84
CA PHE A 81 19.54 3.44 -3.53
C PHE A 81 19.52 4.32 -4.79
N GLU A 82 20.51 4.18 -5.67
CA GLU A 82 20.65 5.02 -6.87
C GLU A 82 19.46 4.83 -7.82
N THR A 83 18.90 3.63 -7.90
CA THR A 83 17.67 3.38 -8.65
C THR A 83 16.45 3.99 -7.99
N SER A 84 16.37 3.95 -6.65
CA SER A 84 15.20 4.43 -5.89
C SER A 84 15.06 5.96 -5.88
N ILE A 85 16.13 6.70 -6.15
CA ILE A 85 16.12 8.18 -6.19
C ILE A 85 15.96 8.75 -7.61
N LEU A 86 15.79 7.91 -8.63
CA LEU A 86 15.53 8.39 -9.98
C LEU A 86 14.25 9.26 -10.02
N PRO A 87 14.24 10.33 -10.85
CA PRO A 87 13.16 11.33 -10.85
C PRO A 87 11.91 10.83 -11.58
N TYR A 88 11.28 9.78 -11.06
CA TYR A 88 9.98 9.32 -11.52
C TYR A 88 8.87 9.83 -10.60
N GLU A 89 7.69 10.07 -11.18
CA GLU A 89 6.51 10.43 -10.40
C GLU A 89 6.07 9.25 -9.53
N ASP A 90 5.87 9.53 -8.23
CA ASP A 90 5.34 8.57 -7.27
C ASP A 90 3.81 8.77 -7.13
N CYS A 91 3.07 7.68 -7.00
CA CYS A 91 1.64 7.73 -6.73
C CYS A 91 1.31 8.54 -5.46
N CYS A 92 2.23 8.59 -4.49
CA CYS A 92 2.09 9.40 -3.28
C CYS A 92 2.07 10.90 -3.57
N THR A 93 2.75 11.36 -4.61
CA THR A 93 2.80 12.80 -4.97
C THR A 93 1.61 13.22 -5.82
N VAL A 94 1.13 12.32 -6.69
CA VAL A 94 -0.01 12.57 -7.60
C VAL A 94 -1.35 12.57 -6.84
N PHE A 95 -1.47 11.73 -5.82
CA PHE A 95 -2.73 11.47 -5.11
C PHE A 95 -2.71 11.87 -3.63
N THR A 96 -1.89 12.83 -3.24
CA THR A 96 -1.84 13.29 -1.85
C THR A 96 -3.03 14.21 -1.56
N PRO A 97 -3.96 13.82 -0.69
CA PRO A 97 -5.03 14.70 -0.24
C PRO A 97 -4.45 15.89 0.54
N LYS A 98 -5.10 17.06 0.44
CA LYS A 98 -4.67 18.26 1.17
C LYS A 98 -4.69 18.05 2.70
N HIS A 99 -5.61 17.23 3.18
CA HIS A 99 -5.80 16.92 4.60
C HIS A 99 -5.97 15.40 4.80
N PRO A 100 -4.89 14.60 4.73
CA PRO A 100 -4.98 13.17 4.89
C PRO A 100 -5.43 12.77 6.30
N LYS A 101 -6.28 11.74 6.40
CA LYS A 101 -6.69 11.17 7.69
C LYS A 101 -5.54 10.36 8.30
N THR A 102 -5.00 10.85 9.40
CA THR A 102 -3.92 10.18 10.16
C THR A 102 -4.44 9.23 11.24
N ARG A 103 -5.70 9.37 11.63
CA ARG A 103 -6.38 8.52 12.63
C ARG A 103 -7.72 8.03 12.08
N PRO A 104 -7.72 7.23 11.00
CA PRO A 104 -8.94 6.68 10.47
C PRO A 104 -9.53 5.63 11.41
N THR A 105 -10.86 5.47 11.37
CA THR A 105 -11.53 4.31 11.94
C THR A 105 -11.89 3.33 10.83
N LEU A 106 -11.96 2.04 11.14
CA LEU A 106 -12.34 1.02 10.17
C LEU A 106 -13.72 1.31 9.57
N SER A 107 -14.70 1.61 10.42
CA SER A 107 -16.07 1.91 9.98
C SER A 107 -16.16 3.10 9.02
N ALA A 108 -15.34 4.15 9.24
CA ALA A 108 -15.31 5.30 8.34
C ALA A 108 -14.65 4.98 6.99
N CYS A 109 -13.64 4.10 6.97
CA CYS A 109 -13.04 3.61 5.72
C CYS A 109 -14.04 2.74 4.94
N GLU A 110 -14.75 1.85 5.60
CA GLU A 110 -15.79 1.00 5.00
C GLU A 110 -16.93 1.85 4.44
N GLU A 111 -17.37 2.88 5.15
CA GLU A 111 -18.38 3.81 4.65
C GLU A 111 -17.90 4.56 3.41
N ALA A 112 -16.65 5.04 3.41
CA ALA A 112 -16.05 5.73 2.27
C ALA A 112 -15.89 4.83 1.02
N GLU A 113 -15.76 3.51 1.20
CA GLU A 113 -15.68 2.53 0.11
C GLU A 113 -17.03 2.16 -0.50
N LYS A 114 -18.16 2.39 0.18
CA LYS A 114 -19.50 1.94 -0.29
C LYS A 114 -19.90 2.46 -1.67
N SER A 115 -19.38 3.62 -2.06
CA SER A 115 -19.65 4.21 -3.37
C SER A 115 -18.82 3.61 -4.51
N LEU A 116 -17.93 2.67 -4.21
CA LEU A 116 -17.02 2.05 -5.17
C LEU A 116 -17.46 0.62 -5.48
N ALA A 117 -17.39 0.24 -6.75
CA ALA A 117 -17.54 -1.14 -7.19
C ALA A 117 -16.25 -1.93 -6.91
N VAL A 118 -15.95 -2.16 -5.62
CA VAL A 118 -14.67 -2.69 -5.16
C VAL A 118 -14.30 -4.00 -5.85
N ASP A 119 -15.24 -4.96 -5.91
CA ASP A 119 -14.97 -6.28 -6.49
C ASP A 119 -14.69 -6.20 -7.99
N GLU A 120 -15.43 -5.37 -8.73
CA GLU A 120 -15.21 -5.16 -10.17
C GLU A 120 -13.85 -4.52 -10.44
N LEU A 121 -13.45 -3.57 -9.62
CA LEU A 121 -12.15 -2.90 -9.73
C LEU A 121 -11.00 -3.87 -9.46
N ILE A 122 -11.13 -4.73 -8.45
CA ILE A 122 -10.13 -5.76 -8.12
C ILE A 122 -10.04 -6.78 -9.26
N GLU A 123 -11.16 -7.32 -9.73
CA GLU A 123 -11.19 -8.28 -10.84
C GLU A 123 -10.55 -7.69 -12.10
N LYS A 124 -10.87 -6.46 -12.43
CA LYS A 124 -10.27 -5.76 -13.58
C LYS A 124 -8.75 -5.62 -13.42
N ALA A 125 -8.25 -5.26 -12.24
CA ALA A 125 -6.83 -5.11 -11.98
C ALA A 125 -6.09 -6.45 -12.05
N VAL A 126 -6.64 -7.50 -11.44
CA VAL A 126 -6.05 -8.85 -11.43
C VAL A 126 -6.03 -9.45 -12.84
N ASN A 127 -7.11 -9.32 -13.60
CA ASN A 127 -7.19 -9.83 -14.96
C ASN A 127 -6.33 -9.04 -15.96
N GLY A 128 -6.02 -7.77 -15.64
CA GLY A 128 -5.14 -6.92 -16.44
C GLY A 128 -3.66 -7.01 -16.05
N THR A 129 -3.29 -7.93 -15.15
CA THR A 129 -1.89 -8.08 -14.72
C THR A 129 -1.05 -8.69 -15.84
N GLU A 130 0.05 -8.02 -16.18
CA GLU A 130 1.04 -8.50 -17.14
C GLU A 130 2.26 -9.03 -16.39
N PHE A 131 2.82 -10.13 -16.88
CA PHE A 131 4.02 -10.73 -16.32
C PHE A 131 5.17 -10.61 -17.33
N SER A 132 6.32 -10.11 -16.86
CA SER A 132 7.55 -10.07 -17.65
C SER A 132 8.62 -10.87 -16.94
N VAL A 133 9.30 -11.74 -17.67
CA VAL A 133 10.50 -12.46 -17.20
C VAL A 133 11.71 -11.62 -17.57
N ILE A 134 12.52 -11.29 -16.56
CA ILE A 134 13.80 -10.58 -16.76
C ILE A 134 14.90 -11.65 -16.67
N GLU A 135 15.65 -11.84 -17.77
CA GLU A 135 16.80 -12.75 -17.84
C GLU A 135 18.07 -12.06 -17.36
#